data_b38f33b999ae7d6915c31510f33a0b14
#
_entry.id   b38f33b999ae7d6915c31510f33a0b14
#
_cell.length_a   1.000
_cell.length_b   1.000
_cell.length_c   1.000
_cell.angle_alpha   90.00
_cell.angle_beta   90.00
_cell.angle_gamma   90.00
#
_symmetry.space_group_name_H-M   'P 1'
#
loop_
_entity.id
_entity.type
_entity.pdbx_description
1 polymer ?
#
loop_
_entity_poly.entity_id
_entity_poly.type
_entity_poly.pdbx_seq_one_letter_code
_entity_poly.pdbx_strand_id
1 'polypeptide(L)'
;MNVVDVDTPGGSYPIHIGPGRLDSLDQCIPADATAIAVVTNPTVAALYGERAEAALARTGKRVLRIELPDGEAYKDWQSLNLIFDALLGNRLDRRCVLVALGGGVIGDMTGFAAAVYMRGVRFLQVPTTLLAQVDSSVGGKTAVNHPLGKNMIGAFYQPIAVEIDTDVLNTLPAREVSAGLAEVIKYGLILDPAFWRWCEDNAQKLRALDGDAVAYAIRRSCELKAQVVGKDERESGLRAILNLGHTFGHAIESGLGYGAWLHGEAVGCGMVQAAELSADVAGFDRADVERVRALVQAIGCPVVAPDLGADRWLDLMQVDKKTEGGSIRYVLMPRIGEAVMRPAPDDAVRAVLARTTQ
;
A
#
# COMPACT_ATOMS: atom_id res chain seq x y z
N MET A 1 -11.94 17.37 -9.79
CA MET A 1 -11.96 15.90 -9.86
C MET A 1 -10.81 15.44 -10.74
N ASN A 2 -9.94 14.63 -10.22
CA ASN A 2 -8.83 14.05 -10.98
C ASN A 2 -9.16 12.58 -11.28
N VAL A 3 -8.83 12.10 -12.48
CA VAL A 3 -8.96 10.69 -12.87
C VAL A 3 -7.59 10.21 -13.33
N VAL A 4 -7.20 9.03 -12.88
CA VAL A 4 -6.00 8.32 -13.32
C VAL A 4 -6.44 6.97 -13.85
N ASP A 5 -6.16 6.68 -15.11
CA ASP A 5 -6.44 5.38 -15.69
C ASP A 5 -5.28 4.42 -15.44
N VAL A 6 -5.60 3.21 -15.02
CA VAL A 6 -4.64 2.11 -14.83
C VAL A 6 -4.90 1.08 -15.91
N ASP A 7 -3.97 0.96 -16.85
CA ASP A 7 -4.03 -0.01 -17.94
C ASP A 7 -3.09 -1.18 -17.66
N THR A 8 -3.65 -2.38 -17.55
CA THR A 8 -2.89 -3.61 -17.34
C THR A 8 -3.35 -4.71 -18.32
N PRO A 9 -2.52 -5.72 -18.59
CA PRO A 9 -2.97 -6.88 -19.34
C PRO A 9 -4.21 -7.59 -18.76
N GLY A 10 -4.39 -7.50 -17.42
CA GLY A 10 -5.53 -8.09 -16.72
C GLY A 10 -6.81 -7.26 -16.76
N GLY A 11 -6.76 -6.04 -17.28
CA GLY A 11 -7.89 -5.10 -17.39
C GLY A 11 -7.51 -3.67 -17.08
N SER A 12 -8.39 -2.75 -17.51
CA SER A 12 -8.21 -1.32 -17.24
C SER A 12 -9.30 -0.84 -16.27
N TYR A 13 -8.95 0.10 -15.40
CA TYR A 13 -9.90 0.70 -14.46
C TYR A 13 -9.50 2.14 -14.11
N PRO A 14 -10.49 3.01 -13.81
CA PRO A 14 -10.23 4.36 -13.37
C PRO A 14 -9.96 4.45 -11.87
N ILE A 15 -9.13 5.41 -11.47
CA ILE A 15 -8.98 5.89 -10.10
C ILE A 15 -9.55 7.31 -10.05
N HIS A 16 -10.64 7.51 -9.35
CA HIS A 16 -11.27 8.80 -9.14
C HIS A 16 -10.74 9.41 -7.84
N ILE A 17 -10.25 10.65 -7.89
CA ILE A 17 -9.60 11.31 -6.76
C ILE A 17 -10.25 12.67 -6.50
N GLY A 18 -10.66 12.91 -5.27
CA GLY A 18 -11.18 14.22 -4.85
C GLY A 18 -12.01 14.15 -3.56
N PRO A 19 -12.44 15.31 -3.05
CA PRO A 19 -13.30 15.38 -1.88
C PRO A 19 -14.70 14.88 -2.20
N GLY A 20 -15.40 14.31 -1.19
CA GLY A 20 -16.80 13.90 -1.30
C GLY A 20 -17.07 12.68 -2.18
N ARG A 21 -16.04 11.89 -2.54
CA ARG A 21 -16.21 10.72 -3.43
C ARG A 21 -17.09 9.62 -2.82
N LEU A 22 -17.11 9.49 -1.49
CA LEU A 22 -18.01 8.56 -0.79
C LEU A 22 -19.49 8.79 -1.12
N ASP A 23 -19.89 10.02 -1.43
CA ASP A 23 -21.27 10.34 -1.76
C ASP A 23 -21.64 9.96 -3.20
N SER A 24 -20.70 9.50 -4.01
CA SER A 24 -20.90 9.17 -5.43
C SER A 24 -20.66 7.70 -5.76
N LEU A 25 -20.59 6.81 -4.76
CA LEU A 25 -20.31 5.38 -4.94
C LEU A 25 -21.33 4.66 -5.82
N ASP A 26 -22.58 5.12 -5.86
CA ASP A 26 -23.63 4.60 -6.74
C ASP A 26 -23.27 4.67 -8.23
N GLN A 27 -22.50 5.69 -8.63
CA GLN A 27 -22.08 5.90 -10.01
C GLN A 27 -21.08 4.83 -10.50
N CYS A 28 -20.39 4.13 -9.58
CA CYS A 28 -19.40 3.09 -9.89
C CYS A 28 -20.00 1.69 -9.91
N ILE A 29 -21.27 1.54 -9.50
CA ILE A 29 -21.92 0.24 -9.45
C ILE A 29 -22.53 -0.09 -10.82
N PRO A 30 -22.12 -1.17 -11.46
CA PRO A 30 -22.67 -1.57 -12.76
C PRO A 30 -24.19 -1.80 -12.71
N ALA A 31 -24.89 -1.37 -13.74
CA ALA A 31 -26.35 -1.45 -13.80
C ALA A 31 -26.90 -2.87 -13.64
N ASP A 32 -26.16 -3.89 -14.12
CA ASP A 32 -26.49 -5.30 -14.04
C ASP A 32 -26.14 -5.97 -12.71
N ALA A 33 -25.54 -5.23 -11.75
CA ALA A 33 -25.29 -5.77 -10.43
C ALA A 33 -26.59 -6.14 -9.72
N THR A 34 -26.59 -7.30 -9.04
CA THR A 34 -27.79 -7.82 -8.33
C THR A 34 -27.83 -7.42 -6.86
N ALA A 35 -26.67 -7.29 -6.23
CA ALA A 35 -26.52 -6.89 -4.84
C ALA A 35 -25.12 -6.30 -4.63
N ILE A 36 -24.95 -5.62 -3.50
CA ILE A 36 -23.69 -4.98 -3.09
C ILE A 36 -23.36 -5.49 -1.70
N ALA A 37 -22.09 -5.91 -1.48
CA ALA A 37 -21.58 -6.25 -0.16
C ALA A 37 -20.43 -5.30 0.21
N VAL A 38 -20.63 -4.48 1.21
CA VAL A 38 -19.63 -3.56 1.76
C VAL A 38 -18.84 -4.30 2.82
N VAL A 39 -17.56 -4.56 2.56
CA VAL A 39 -16.62 -5.15 3.52
C VAL A 39 -15.85 -4.02 4.17
N THR A 40 -15.83 -3.99 5.49
CA THR A 40 -15.22 -2.92 6.29
C THR A 40 -14.75 -3.46 7.64
N ASN A 41 -14.31 -2.60 8.56
CA ASN A 41 -14.05 -2.92 9.95
C ASN A 41 -14.83 -1.98 10.88
N PRO A 42 -14.97 -2.28 12.20
CA PRO A 42 -15.75 -1.46 13.12
C PRO A 42 -15.31 0.02 13.18
N THR A 43 -14.01 0.30 13.11
CA THR A 43 -13.46 1.66 13.16
C THR A 43 -13.94 2.48 11.95
N VAL A 44 -13.80 1.93 10.74
CA VAL A 44 -14.20 2.60 9.50
C VAL A 44 -15.72 2.63 9.35
N ALA A 45 -16.43 1.57 9.76
CA ALA A 45 -17.89 1.50 9.74
C ALA A 45 -18.52 2.61 10.59
N ALA A 46 -17.97 2.87 11.79
CA ALA A 46 -18.44 3.95 12.65
C ALA A 46 -18.26 5.35 12.05
N LEU A 47 -17.24 5.57 11.23
CA LEU A 47 -16.91 6.84 10.62
C LEU A 47 -17.66 7.05 9.29
N TYR A 48 -17.76 6.03 8.47
CA TYR A 48 -18.12 6.15 7.04
C TYR A 48 -19.15 5.15 6.56
N GLY A 49 -19.48 4.12 7.35
CA GLY A 49 -20.37 3.02 6.93
C GLY A 49 -21.73 3.51 6.48
N GLU A 50 -22.41 4.30 7.31
CA GLU A 50 -23.74 4.84 6.99
C GLU A 50 -23.73 5.73 5.74
N ARG A 51 -22.70 6.58 5.60
CA ARG A 51 -22.56 7.47 4.44
C ARG A 51 -22.37 6.69 3.14
N ALA A 52 -21.50 5.67 3.16
CA ALA A 52 -21.26 4.80 2.01
C ALA A 52 -22.52 3.98 1.64
N GLU A 53 -23.20 3.41 2.63
CA GLU A 53 -24.44 2.65 2.40
C GLU A 53 -25.57 3.50 1.85
N ALA A 54 -25.73 4.72 2.37
CA ALA A 54 -26.71 5.66 1.85
C ALA A 54 -26.44 6.03 0.37
N ALA A 55 -25.17 6.20 0.01
CA ALA A 55 -24.77 6.42 -1.38
C ALA A 55 -25.12 5.20 -2.25
N LEU A 56 -24.73 4.00 -1.81
CA LEU A 56 -24.98 2.76 -2.55
C LEU A 56 -26.47 2.40 -2.65
N ALA A 57 -27.27 2.73 -1.64
CA ALA A 57 -28.72 2.49 -1.64
C ALA A 57 -29.46 3.23 -2.77
N ARG A 58 -28.90 4.33 -3.29
CA ARG A 58 -29.48 5.04 -4.46
C ARG A 58 -29.51 4.19 -5.73
N THR A 59 -28.69 3.14 -5.80
CA THR A 59 -28.78 2.17 -6.91
C THR A 59 -30.07 1.35 -6.90
N GLY A 60 -30.87 1.39 -5.83
CA GLY A 60 -32.04 0.52 -5.62
C GLY A 60 -31.70 -0.96 -5.37
N LYS A 61 -30.42 -1.29 -5.21
CA LYS A 61 -29.96 -2.66 -4.99
C LYS A 61 -29.86 -2.96 -3.50
N ARG A 62 -29.95 -4.25 -3.15
CA ARG A 62 -29.71 -4.70 -1.78
C ARG A 62 -28.25 -4.42 -1.40
N VAL A 63 -28.04 -3.74 -0.27
CA VAL A 63 -26.73 -3.48 0.32
C VAL A 63 -26.58 -4.34 1.59
N LEU A 64 -25.48 -5.06 1.70
CA LEU A 64 -25.11 -5.87 2.87
C LEU A 64 -23.80 -5.35 3.43
N ARG A 65 -23.72 -5.10 4.75
CA ARG A 65 -22.46 -4.79 5.43
C ARG A 65 -21.85 -6.05 6.01
N ILE A 66 -20.54 -6.20 5.88
CA ILE A 66 -19.72 -7.27 6.46
C ILE A 66 -18.58 -6.60 7.20
N GLU A 67 -18.54 -6.75 8.52
CA GLU A 67 -17.50 -6.18 9.36
C GLU A 67 -16.48 -7.27 9.73
N LEU A 68 -15.21 -7.01 9.43
CA LEU A 68 -14.07 -7.86 9.79
C LEU A 68 -13.36 -7.27 11.01
N PRO A 69 -12.68 -8.07 11.81
CA PRO A 69 -11.82 -7.56 12.87
C PRO A 69 -10.78 -6.57 12.32
N ASP A 70 -10.45 -5.52 13.10
CA ASP A 70 -9.53 -4.47 12.69
C ASP A 70 -8.08 -4.84 12.96
N GLY A 71 -7.20 -4.62 11.99
CA GLY A 71 -5.75 -4.74 12.10
C GLY A 71 -5.13 -5.87 11.28
N GLU A 72 -3.81 -5.74 11.05
CA GLU A 72 -3.00 -6.67 10.23
C GLU A 72 -2.99 -8.10 10.80
N ALA A 73 -3.17 -8.27 12.12
CA ALA A 73 -3.21 -9.57 12.77
C ALA A 73 -4.42 -10.43 12.31
N TYR A 74 -5.46 -9.78 11.78
CA TYR A 74 -6.66 -10.44 11.28
C TYR A 74 -6.71 -10.53 9.76
N LYS A 75 -5.64 -10.20 9.08
CA LYS A 75 -5.50 -10.40 7.63
C LYS A 75 -5.20 -11.86 7.33
N ASP A 76 -6.12 -12.74 7.67
CA ASP A 76 -5.93 -14.19 7.65
C ASP A 76 -7.09 -14.93 6.96
N TRP A 77 -6.93 -16.25 6.87
CA TRP A 77 -7.93 -17.12 6.26
C TRP A 77 -9.23 -17.20 7.07
N GLN A 78 -9.17 -17.05 8.39
CA GLN A 78 -10.36 -17.11 9.25
C GLN A 78 -11.23 -15.89 9.00
N SER A 79 -10.65 -14.71 8.98
CA SER A 79 -11.36 -13.46 8.66
C SER A 79 -11.87 -13.44 7.21
N LEU A 80 -11.12 -14.03 6.26
CA LEU A 80 -11.57 -14.19 4.88
C LEU A 80 -12.84 -15.05 4.80
N ASN A 81 -12.94 -16.12 5.57
CA ASN A 81 -14.13 -16.98 5.62
C ASN A 81 -15.39 -16.23 6.11
N LEU A 82 -15.26 -15.21 6.97
CA LEU A 82 -16.40 -14.39 7.38
C LEU A 82 -17.05 -13.69 6.17
N ILE A 83 -16.25 -13.30 5.19
CA ILE A 83 -16.78 -12.72 3.93
C ILE A 83 -17.59 -13.79 3.19
N PHE A 84 -17.03 -14.99 2.99
CA PHE A 84 -17.73 -16.06 2.25
C PHE A 84 -18.99 -16.52 2.96
N ASP A 85 -18.98 -16.69 4.27
CA ASP A 85 -20.14 -17.07 5.07
C ASP A 85 -21.28 -16.05 4.92
N ALA A 86 -20.93 -14.75 4.96
CA ALA A 86 -21.91 -13.69 4.77
C ALA A 86 -22.47 -13.67 3.34
N LEU A 87 -21.62 -13.82 2.31
CA LEU A 87 -22.04 -13.85 0.91
C LEU A 87 -22.96 -15.03 0.61
N LEU A 88 -22.57 -16.24 1.05
CA LEU A 88 -23.33 -17.49 0.84
C LEU A 88 -24.63 -17.50 1.66
N GLY A 89 -24.57 -17.14 2.93
CA GLY A 89 -25.72 -17.06 3.81
C GLY A 89 -26.81 -16.10 3.32
N ASN A 90 -26.37 -15.03 2.65
CA ASN A 90 -27.25 -14.05 2.02
C ASN A 90 -27.56 -14.35 0.56
N ARG A 91 -27.08 -15.46 0.00
CA ARG A 91 -27.35 -15.93 -1.38
C ARG A 91 -26.96 -14.92 -2.46
N LEU A 92 -25.82 -14.22 -2.30
CA LEU A 92 -25.33 -13.32 -3.32
C LEU A 92 -24.84 -14.13 -4.53
N ASP A 93 -25.25 -13.71 -5.72
CA ASP A 93 -24.90 -14.38 -6.96
C ASP A 93 -23.61 -13.79 -7.59
N ARG A 94 -23.20 -14.34 -8.74
CA ARG A 94 -21.97 -13.92 -9.44
C ARG A 94 -21.99 -12.50 -10.00
N ARG A 95 -23.13 -11.82 -10.00
CA ARG A 95 -23.25 -10.42 -10.43
C ARG A 95 -23.23 -9.45 -9.25
N CYS A 96 -23.04 -9.93 -8.03
CA CYS A 96 -22.81 -9.04 -6.91
C CYS A 96 -21.51 -8.23 -7.09
N VAL A 97 -21.44 -7.10 -6.38
CA VAL A 97 -20.23 -6.26 -6.31
C VAL A 97 -19.78 -6.20 -4.85
N LEU A 98 -18.51 -6.52 -4.60
CA LEU A 98 -17.91 -6.30 -3.30
C LEU A 98 -17.33 -4.88 -3.25
N VAL A 99 -17.55 -4.15 -2.17
CA VAL A 99 -17.00 -2.81 -1.94
C VAL A 99 -16.05 -2.87 -0.76
N ALA A 100 -14.77 -2.66 -1.00
CA ALA A 100 -13.74 -2.62 0.04
C ALA A 100 -13.68 -1.21 0.64
N LEU A 101 -14.37 -0.96 1.74
CA LEU A 101 -14.37 0.31 2.46
C LEU A 101 -13.40 0.23 3.64
N GLY A 102 -12.13 0.65 3.45
CA GLY A 102 -11.13 0.54 4.50
C GLY A 102 -9.69 0.78 4.04
N GLY A 103 -8.73 0.49 4.91
CA GLY A 103 -7.31 0.49 4.60
C GLY A 103 -6.87 -0.73 3.77
N GLY A 104 -5.56 -0.91 3.63
CA GLY A 104 -4.96 -1.97 2.80
C GLY A 104 -5.38 -3.40 3.20
N VAL A 105 -5.58 -3.66 4.50
CA VAL A 105 -6.06 -4.97 5.00
C VAL A 105 -7.43 -5.31 4.40
N ILE A 106 -8.38 -4.38 4.50
CA ILE A 106 -9.73 -4.55 3.95
C ILE A 106 -9.69 -4.65 2.42
N GLY A 107 -8.87 -3.82 1.77
CA GLY A 107 -8.70 -3.84 0.32
C GLY A 107 -8.20 -5.19 -0.19
N ASP A 108 -7.13 -5.71 0.42
CA ASP A 108 -6.51 -6.97 0.03
C ASP A 108 -7.44 -8.18 0.26
N MET A 109 -8.07 -8.25 1.43
CA MET A 109 -8.98 -9.34 1.78
C MET A 109 -10.23 -9.34 0.90
N THR A 110 -10.83 -8.16 0.66
CA THR A 110 -12.01 -8.04 -0.21
C THR A 110 -11.67 -8.38 -1.64
N GLY A 111 -10.54 -7.89 -2.14
CA GLY A 111 -10.10 -8.21 -3.50
C GLY A 111 -9.80 -9.70 -3.68
N PHE A 112 -9.17 -10.34 -2.69
CA PHE A 112 -8.92 -11.79 -2.74
C PHE A 112 -10.24 -12.59 -2.62
N ALA A 113 -11.16 -12.17 -1.74
CA ALA A 113 -12.49 -12.76 -1.69
C ALA A 113 -13.22 -12.64 -3.04
N ALA A 114 -13.16 -11.46 -3.67
CA ALA A 114 -13.76 -11.24 -4.98
C ALA A 114 -13.14 -12.14 -6.07
N ALA A 115 -11.82 -12.34 -6.05
CA ALA A 115 -11.13 -13.18 -7.01
C ALA A 115 -11.57 -14.65 -6.98
N VAL A 116 -11.91 -15.16 -5.79
CA VAL A 116 -12.21 -16.59 -5.61
C VAL A 116 -13.70 -16.89 -5.45
N TYR A 117 -14.52 -15.95 -4.92
CA TYR A 117 -15.95 -16.13 -4.78
C TYR A 117 -16.61 -16.34 -6.16
N MET A 118 -17.37 -17.42 -6.33
CA MET A 118 -18.00 -17.82 -7.59
C MET A 118 -17.04 -17.82 -8.81
N ARG A 119 -15.73 -17.99 -8.58
CA ARG A 119 -14.62 -17.95 -9.55
C ARG A 119 -14.39 -16.56 -10.16
N GLY A 120 -14.72 -15.54 -9.41
CA GLY A 120 -14.54 -14.13 -9.78
C GLY A 120 -15.83 -13.33 -9.76
N VAL A 121 -15.92 -12.32 -8.88
CA VAL A 121 -16.97 -11.31 -8.85
C VAL A 121 -16.33 -9.92 -8.87
N ARG A 122 -17.06 -8.93 -9.34
CA ARG A 122 -16.54 -7.55 -9.41
C ARG A 122 -16.32 -6.97 -8.02
N PHE A 123 -15.31 -6.11 -7.89
CA PHE A 123 -15.13 -5.35 -6.66
C PHE A 123 -14.69 -3.92 -6.93
N LEU A 124 -15.00 -3.04 -5.98
CA LEU A 124 -14.69 -1.61 -5.94
C LEU A 124 -13.78 -1.36 -4.74
N GLN A 125 -12.69 -0.62 -4.91
CA GLN A 125 -11.82 -0.16 -3.84
C GLN A 125 -12.26 1.24 -3.37
N VAL A 126 -12.45 1.41 -2.07
CA VAL A 126 -12.73 2.69 -1.40
C VAL A 126 -11.73 2.86 -0.25
N PRO A 127 -10.48 3.23 -0.56
CA PRO A 127 -9.40 3.28 0.41
C PRO A 127 -9.57 4.45 1.39
N THR A 128 -9.49 4.16 2.69
CA THR A 128 -9.68 5.15 3.76
C THR A 128 -8.40 5.55 4.49
N THR A 129 -7.26 4.95 4.17
CA THR A 129 -5.94 5.36 4.67
C THR A 129 -5.10 5.95 3.54
N LEU A 130 -4.20 6.88 3.85
CA LEU A 130 -3.32 7.48 2.84
C LEU A 130 -2.46 6.41 2.15
N LEU A 131 -1.91 5.46 2.90
CA LEU A 131 -1.16 4.34 2.34
C LEU A 131 -1.98 3.54 1.33
N ALA A 132 -3.24 3.25 1.63
CA ALA A 132 -4.10 2.54 0.69
C ALA A 132 -4.44 3.40 -0.54
N GLN A 133 -4.63 4.71 -0.37
CA GLN A 133 -4.92 5.62 -1.48
C GLN A 133 -3.77 5.73 -2.48
N VAL A 134 -2.51 5.72 -2.00
CA VAL A 134 -1.34 5.93 -2.86
C VAL A 134 -0.66 4.64 -3.29
N ASP A 135 -0.93 3.53 -2.59
CA ASP A 135 -0.21 2.27 -2.85
C ASP A 135 -1.12 1.05 -2.95
N SER A 136 -1.63 0.49 -1.85
CA SER A 136 -2.21 -0.87 -1.86
C SER A 136 -3.45 -1.03 -2.74
N SER A 137 -4.24 0.02 -2.98
CA SER A 137 -5.41 -0.04 -3.88
C SER A 137 -5.06 -0.10 -5.38
N VAL A 138 -3.80 0.09 -5.76
CA VAL A 138 -3.36 0.17 -7.16
C VAL A 138 -2.55 -1.05 -7.55
N GLY A 139 -2.93 -1.70 -8.66
CA GLY A 139 -2.15 -2.78 -9.28
C GLY A 139 -2.55 -4.19 -8.88
N GLY A 140 -3.74 -4.36 -8.29
CA GLY A 140 -4.45 -5.64 -8.17
C GLY A 140 -3.80 -6.72 -7.31
N LYS A 141 -2.77 -6.41 -6.52
CA LYS A 141 -2.26 -7.36 -5.53
C LYS A 141 -3.28 -7.51 -4.42
N THR A 142 -3.78 -8.73 -4.21
CA THR A 142 -4.73 -9.05 -3.15
C THR A 142 -4.25 -10.29 -2.42
N ALA A 143 -4.30 -10.31 -1.09
CA ALA A 143 -3.70 -11.39 -0.33
C ALA A 143 -4.25 -11.52 1.08
N VAL A 144 -3.95 -12.66 1.70
CA VAL A 144 -4.01 -12.91 3.14
C VAL A 144 -2.66 -13.35 3.66
N ASN A 145 -2.46 -13.19 4.97
CA ASN A 145 -1.28 -13.64 5.66
C ASN A 145 -1.39 -15.12 6.05
N HIS A 146 -0.24 -15.76 6.19
CA HIS A 146 -0.09 -17.10 6.74
C HIS A 146 0.96 -17.05 7.87
N PRO A 147 0.89 -17.89 8.90
CA PRO A 147 1.92 -17.92 9.96
C PRO A 147 3.37 -18.07 9.44
N LEU A 148 3.54 -18.65 8.26
CA LEU A 148 4.86 -18.84 7.62
C LEU A 148 5.24 -17.75 6.62
N GLY A 149 4.42 -16.72 6.40
CA GLY A 149 4.77 -15.65 5.48
C GLY A 149 3.64 -14.64 5.24
N LYS A 150 4.00 -13.36 5.19
CA LYS A 150 3.09 -12.25 4.92
C LYS A 150 2.74 -12.19 3.43
N ASN A 151 1.45 -12.02 3.09
CA ASN A 151 0.94 -11.85 1.71
C ASN A 151 1.31 -12.98 0.72
N MET A 152 1.59 -14.19 1.22
CA MET A 152 2.02 -15.31 0.37
C MET A 152 0.87 -16.04 -0.34
N ILE A 153 -0.37 -15.81 0.10
CA ILE A 153 -1.57 -16.44 -0.46
C ILE A 153 -2.46 -15.33 -0.99
N GLY A 154 -2.72 -15.32 -2.30
CA GLY A 154 -3.49 -14.26 -2.91
C GLY A 154 -3.66 -14.41 -4.42
N ALA A 155 -4.14 -13.35 -5.05
CA ALA A 155 -4.36 -13.27 -6.48
C ALA A 155 -4.01 -11.88 -7.02
N PHE A 156 -3.61 -11.80 -8.28
CA PHE A 156 -3.66 -10.55 -9.04
C PHE A 156 -5.09 -10.39 -9.57
N TYR A 157 -5.83 -9.46 -9.00
CA TYR A 157 -7.24 -9.23 -9.35
C TYR A 157 -7.53 -7.72 -9.35
N GLN A 158 -7.88 -7.18 -10.51
CA GLN A 158 -8.08 -5.75 -10.68
C GLN A 158 -9.50 -5.33 -10.25
N PRO A 159 -9.66 -4.18 -9.56
CA PRO A 159 -10.95 -3.63 -9.23
C PRO A 159 -11.64 -3.06 -10.48
N ILE A 160 -12.95 -2.85 -10.43
CA ILE A 160 -13.68 -2.13 -11.49
C ILE A 160 -13.43 -0.62 -11.45
N ALA A 161 -13.11 -0.08 -10.29
CA ALA A 161 -12.66 1.30 -10.06
C ALA A 161 -12.02 1.43 -8.67
N VAL A 162 -11.31 2.53 -8.44
CA VAL A 162 -10.86 2.98 -7.12
C VAL A 162 -11.45 4.36 -6.86
N GLU A 163 -12.17 4.52 -5.74
CA GLU A 163 -12.79 5.77 -5.32
C GLU A 163 -12.04 6.36 -4.13
N ILE A 164 -11.22 7.34 -4.38
CA ILE A 164 -10.39 8.02 -3.38
C ILE A 164 -11.08 9.30 -2.93
N ASP A 165 -11.72 9.24 -1.76
CA ASP A 165 -12.24 10.43 -1.08
C ASP A 165 -11.14 11.02 -0.21
N THR A 166 -10.67 12.22 -0.54
CA THR A 166 -9.59 12.88 0.23
C THR A 166 -10.07 13.37 1.60
N ASP A 167 -11.38 13.59 1.79
CA ASP A 167 -11.93 14.06 3.05
C ASP A 167 -11.81 13.02 4.19
N VAL A 168 -11.74 11.73 3.85
CA VAL A 168 -11.60 10.68 4.86
C VAL A 168 -10.26 10.73 5.61
N LEU A 169 -9.26 11.39 5.03
CA LEU A 169 -7.96 11.56 5.67
C LEU A 169 -8.01 12.50 6.89
N ASN A 170 -9.04 13.35 7.00
CA ASN A 170 -9.19 14.26 8.15
C ASN A 170 -9.41 13.53 9.48
N THR A 171 -9.84 12.26 9.45
CA THR A 171 -10.00 11.44 10.66
C THR A 171 -8.85 10.45 10.85
N LEU A 172 -7.89 10.42 9.90
CA LEU A 172 -6.77 9.48 9.97
C LEU A 172 -5.77 9.94 11.04
N PRO A 173 -5.34 9.04 11.96
CA PRO A 173 -4.32 9.38 12.94
C PRO A 173 -3.01 9.85 12.29
N ALA A 174 -2.36 10.83 12.90
CA ALA A 174 -1.13 11.43 12.35
C ALA A 174 -0.02 10.39 12.06
N ARG A 175 0.06 9.33 12.85
CA ARG A 175 0.99 8.21 12.64
C ARG A 175 0.70 7.47 11.34
N GLU A 176 -0.58 7.24 11.01
CA GLU A 176 -1.01 6.61 9.77
C GLU A 176 -0.81 7.54 8.55
N VAL A 177 -0.96 8.86 8.74
CA VAL A 177 -0.61 9.85 7.71
C VAL A 177 0.88 9.75 7.38
N SER A 178 1.76 9.76 8.40
CA SER A 178 3.20 9.59 8.22
C SER A 178 3.56 8.29 7.50
N ALA A 179 2.90 7.18 7.87
CA ALA A 179 3.09 5.89 7.21
C ALA A 179 2.72 5.93 5.72
N GLY A 180 1.61 6.58 5.35
CA GLY A 180 1.24 6.78 3.95
C GLY A 180 2.18 7.70 3.19
N LEU A 181 2.70 8.75 3.85
CA LEU A 181 3.67 9.67 3.25
C LEU A 181 5.01 9.01 2.93
N ALA A 182 5.41 7.96 3.65
CA ALA A 182 6.59 7.16 3.31
C ALA A 182 6.47 6.56 1.90
N GLU A 183 5.28 6.05 1.54
CA GLU A 183 5.02 5.53 0.20
C GLU A 183 4.96 6.64 -0.86
N VAL A 184 4.44 7.82 -0.51
CA VAL A 184 4.44 8.99 -1.42
C VAL A 184 5.86 9.39 -1.81
N ILE A 185 6.75 9.61 -0.82
CA ILE A 185 8.12 10.04 -1.11
C ILE A 185 8.94 8.96 -1.82
N LYS A 186 8.63 7.69 -1.62
CA LYS A 186 9.25 6.57 -2.33
C LYS A 186 9.15 6.72 -3.85
N TYR A 187 7.99 7.12 -4.38
CA TYR A 187 7.82 7.31 -5.83
C TYR A 187 8.73 8.40 -6.39
N GLY A 188 8.89 9.52 -5.68
CA GLY A 188 9.83 10.56 -6.07
C GLY A 188 11.26 10.04 -6.09
N LEU A 189 11.62 9.26 -5.08
CA LEU A 189 12.97 8.75 -4.89
C LEU A 189 13.39 7.75 -5.98
N ILE A 190 12.46 6.92 -6.47
CA ILE A 190 12.77 5.85 -7.45
C ILE A 190 12.40 6.17 -8.89
N LEU A 191 11.52 7.15 -9.17
CA LEU A 191 10.95 7.36 -10.50
C LEU A 191 10.95 8.82 -10.97
N ASP A 192 10.82 9.80 -10.06
CA ASP A 192 10.54 11.18 -10.42
C ASP A 192 11.30 12.20 -9.55
N PRO A 193 12.48 12.68 -9.99
CA PRO A 193 13.25 13.66 -9.23
C PRO A 193 12.54 15.01 -9.03
N ALA A 194 11.59 15.36 -9.91
CA ALA A 194 10.82 16.59 -9.76
C ALA A 194 9.78 16.44 -8.64
N PHE A 195 9.11 15.28 -8.58
CA PHE A 195 8.19 14.95 -7.50
C PHE A 195 8.90 14.82 -6.17
N TRP A 196 10.14 14.27 -6.14
CA TRP A 196 10.98 14.24 -4.95
C TRP A 196 11.21 15.65 -4.39
N ARG A 197 11.71 16.59 -5.22
CA ARG A 197 11.91 17.99 -4.79
C ARG A 197 10.63 18.63 -4.29
N TRP A 198 9.53 18.39 -5.01
CA TRP A 198 8.24 18.90 -4.59
C TRP A 198 7.81 18.36 -3.20
N CYS A 199 8.10 17.10 -2.89
CA CYS A 199 7.84 16.53 -1.57
C CYS A 199 8.70 17.19 -0.48
N GLU A 200 9.98 17.47 -0.76
CA GLU A 200 10.84 18.22 0.15
C GLU A 200 10.25 19.59 0.47
N ASP A 201 9.84 20.34 -0.54
CA ASP A 201 9.28 21.70 -0.39
C ASP A 201 7.91 21.71 0.31
N ASN A 202 7.16 20.60 0.24
CA ASN A 202 5.79 20.54 0.76
C ASN A 202 5.59 19.55 1.93
N ALA A 203 6.66 19.02 2.54
CA ALA A 203 6.57 18.03 3.61
C ALA A 203 5.66 18.46 4.77
N GLN A 204 5.72 19.73 5.19
CA GLN A 204 4.89 20.30 6.25
C GLN A 204 3.41 20.33 5.85
N LYS A 205 3.10 20.74 4.61
CA LYS A 205 1.73 20.76 4.08
C LYS A 205 1.15 19.36 3.99
N LEU A 206 1.95 18.40 3.54
CA LEU A 206 1.54 17.00 3.46
C LEU A 206 1.20 16.43 4.85
N ARG A 207 2.04 16.70 5.86
CA ARG A 207 1.74 16.30 7.24
C ARG A 207 0.49 16.97 7.82
N ALA A 208 0.25 18.23 7.44
CA ALA A 208 -0.93 18.98 7.88
C ALA A 208 -2.19 18.62 7.08
N LEU A 209 -2.12 17.68 6.14
CA LEU A 209 -3.21 17.30 5.25
C LEU A 209 -3.78 18.50 4.47
N ASP A 210 -2.90 19.42 4.01
CA ASP A 210 -3.32 20.50 3.10
C ASP A 210 -3.98 19.88 1.85
N GLY A 211 -5.23 20.25 1.59
CA GLY A 211 -6.07 19.56 0.61
C GLY A 211 -5.49 19.54 -0.80
N ASP A 212 -4.90 20.65 -1.26
CA ASP A 212 -4.31 20.74 -2.60
C ASP A 212 -3.02 19.92 -2.68
N ALA A 213 -2.17 20.01 -1.64
CA ALA A 213 -0.93 19.26 -1.58
C ALA A 213 -1.19 17.74 -1.52
N VAL A 214 -2.13 17.30 -0.69
CA VAL A 214 -2.50 15.89 -0.55
C VAL A 214 -3.12 15.35 -1.84
N ALA A 215 -4.06 16.08 -2.45
CA ALA A 215 -4.69 15.67 -3.71
C ALA A 215 -3.66 15.53 -4.85
N TYR A 216 -2.69 16.45 -4.92
CA TYR A 216 -1.59 16.35 -5.88
C TYR A 216 -0.70 15.13 -5.60
N ALA A 217 -0.29 14.93 -4.33
CA ALA A 217 0.57 13.81 -3.95
C ALA A 217 -0.09 12.45 -4.25
N ILE A 218 -1.39 12.29 -3.92
CA ILE A 218 -2.15 11.07 -4.21
C ILE A 218 -2.20 10.84 -5.73
N ARG A 219 -2.61 11.84 -6.49
CA ARG A 219 -2.69 11.74 -7.95
C ARG A 219 -1.35 11.33 -8.55
N ARG A 220 -0.25 12.05 -8.17
CA ARG A 220 1.06 11.76 -8.74
C ARG A 220 1.58 10.37 -8.36
N SER A 221 1.35 9.93 -7.13
CA SER A 221 1.68 8.57 -6.70
C SER A 221 0.93 7.51 -7.51
N CYS A 222 -0.39 7.68 -7.70
CA CYS A 222 -1.19 6.78 -8.53
C CYS A 222 -0.71 6.76 -9.99
N GLU A 223 -0.40 7.92 -10.59
CA GLU A 223 0.16 8.00 -11.96
C GLU A 223 1.47 7.22 -12.10
N LEU A 224 2.41 7.44 -11.16
CA LEU A 224 3.71 6.77 -11.18
C LEU A 224 3.57 5.26 -10.96
N LYS A 225 2.72 4.85 -10.03
CA LYS A 225 2.45 3.43 -9.82
C LYS A 225 1.77 2.78 -11.01
N ALA A 226 0.76 3.44 -11.61
CA ALA A 226 0.07 2.95 -12.80
C ALA A 226 1.03 2.71 -13.97
N GLN A 227 2.01 3.62 -14.19
CA GLN A 227 3.04 3.46 -15.23
C GLN A 227 3.91 2.20 -15.01
N VAL A 228 4.25 1.88 -13.75
CA VAL A 228 5.05 0.70 -13.43
C VAL A 228 4.21 -0.57 -13.56
N VAL A 229 3.00 -0.56 -13.01
CA VAL A 229 2.09 -1.71 -13.04
C VAL A 229 1.65 -2.04 -14.46
N GLY A 230 1.39 -1.03 -15.30
CA GLY A 230 1.04 -1.23 -16.71
C GLY A 230 2.14 -1.93 -17.51
N LYS A 231 3.42 -1.72 -17.14
CA LYS A 231 4.57 -2.39 -17.77
C LYS A 231 4.87 -3.76 -17.17
N ASP A 232 4.54 -3.99 -15.92
CA ASP A 232 4.85 -5.21 -15.18
C ASP A 232 3.78 -5.48 -14.12
N GLU A 233 2.64 -6.00 -14.56
CA GLU A 233 1.49 -6.28 -13.68
C GLU A 233 1.83 -7.30 -12.60
N ARG A 234 2.59 -8.35 -12.96
CA ARG A 234 2.84 -9.53 -12.10
C ARG A 234 4.16 -9.50 -11.34
N GLU A 235 4.86 -8.34 -11.34
CA GLU A 235 6.14 -8.18 -10.63
C GLU A 235 7.21 -9.18 -11.09
N SER A 236 7.33 -9.33 -12.40
CA SER A 236 8.34 -10.21 -13.01
C SER A 236 9.73 -9.52 -13.16
N GLY A 237 9.84 -8.22 -12.95
CA GLY A 237 11.09 -7.48 -13.10
C GLY A 237 11.00 -6.02 -12.66
N LEU A 238 10.47 -5.13 -13.51
CA LEU A 238 10.45 -3.68 -13.27
C LEU A 238 9.72 -3.31 -11.96
N ARG A 239 8.58 -3.92 -11.68
CA ARG A 239 7.75 -3.60 -10.52
C ARG A 239 8.47 -3.84 -9.20
N ALA A 240 9.52 -4.67 -9.17
CA ALA A 240 10.31 -4.92 -7.97
C ALA A 240 11.00 -3.65 -7.41
N ILE A 241 11.22 -2.60 -8.23
CA ILE A 241 11.78 -1.33 -7.73
C ILE A 241 10.86 -0.62 -6.73
N LEU A 242 9.55 -0.88 -6.77
CA LEU A 242 8.59 -0.36 -5.79
C LEU A 242 8.87 -0.86 -4.37
N ASN A 243 9.71 -1.88 -4.21
CA ASN A 243 10.12 -2.41 -2.92
C ASN A 243 11.36 -1.70 -2.33
N LEU A 244 11.67 -0.46 -2.75
CA LEU A 244 12.72 0.33 -2.09
C LEU A 244 12.40 0.47 -0.60
N GLY A 245 13.39 0.18 0.25
CA GLY A 245 13.23 0.20 1.71
C GLY A 245 12.57 -1.05 2.30
N HIS A 246 11.82 -1.84 1.53
CA HIS A 246 11.03 -2.96 2.05
C HIS A 246 11.88 -4.11 2.61
N THR A 247 13.06 -4.39 2.06
CA THR A 247 13.93 -5.47 2.59
C THR A 247 14.31 -5.20 4.04
N PHE A 248 14.68 -3.96 4.36
CA PHE A 248 14.95 -3.52 5.72
C PHE A 248 13.66 -3.34 6.53
N GLY A 249 12.63 -2.74 5.94
CA GLY A 249 11.34 -2.51 6.58
C GLY A 249 10.66 -3.78 7.06
N HIS A 250 10.60 -4.82 6.22
CA HIS A 250 10.04 -6.12 6.61
C HIS A 250 10.87 -6.81 7.70
N ALA A 251 12.19 -6.63 7.71
CA ALA A 251 13.03 -7.12 8.81
C ALA A 251 12.70 -6.41 10.13
N ILE A 252 12.41 -5.08 10.10
CA ILE A 252 11.93 -4.34 11.28
C ILE A 252 10.57 -4.89 11.74
N GLU A 253 9.59 -5.01 10.83
CA GLU A 253 8.25 -5.53 11.17
C GLU A 253 8.32 -6.93 11.78
N SER A 254 9.09 -7.82 11.18
CA SER A 254 9.24 -9.20 11.65
C SER A 254 10.06 -9.31 12.93
N GLY A 255 11.07 -8.45 13.09
CA GLY A 255 11.96 -8.45 14.24
C GLY A 255 11.33 -7.92 15.52
N LEU A 256 10.44 -6.91 15.41
CA LEU A 256 9.71 -6.31 16.51
C LEU A 256 8.36 -7.00 16.78
N GLY A 257 7.87 -7.79 15.84
CA GLY A 257 6.49 -8.29 15.79
C GLY A 257 5.55 -7.29 15.13
N TYR A 258 4.60 -7.83 14.34
CA TYR A 258 3.65 -7.03 13.58
C TYR A 258 2.82 -6.10 14.48
N GLY A 259 2.70 -4.84 14.08
CA GLY A 259 1.92 -3.81 14.80
C GLY A 259 2.75 -2.93 15.75
N ALA A 260 3.99 -3.29 16.09
CA ALA A 260 4.88 -2.41 16.86
C ALA A 260 5.22 -1.13 16.08
N TRP A 261 5.68 -1.30 14.84
CA TRP A 261 5.78 -0.22 13.86
C TRP A 261 4.76 -0.42 12.76
N LEU A 262 4.21 0.69 12.24
CA LEU A 262 3.39 0.66 11.04
C LEU A 262 4.27 0.35 9.82
N HIS A 263 3.69 -0.27 8.80
CA HIS A 263 4.40 -0.63 7.58
C HIS A 263 5.18 0.55 6.98
N GLY A 264 4.54 1.69 6.80
CA GLY A 264 5.20 2.87 6.25
C GLY A 264 6.28 3.48 7.14
N GLU A 265 6.19 3.33 8.47
CA GLU A 265 7.28 3.72 9.39
C GLU A 265 8.51 2.84 9.16
N ALA A 266 8.29 1.53 9.06
CA ALA A 266 9.36 0.56 8.81
C ALA A 266 9.97 0.75 7.41
N VAL A 267 9.16 0.98 6.39
CA VAL A 267 9.63 1.26 5.01
C VAL A 267 10.36 2.60 4.95
N GLY A 268 9.86 3.64 5.62
CA GLY A 268 10.53 4.96 5.70
C GLY A 268 11.94 4.85 6.28
N CYS A 269 12.07 4.18 7.42
CA CYS A 269 13.37 3.88 8.01
C CYS A 269 14.23 3.01 7.08
N GLY A 270 13.64 2.00 6.47
CA GLY A 270 14.30 1.12 5.49
C GLY A 270 14.78 1.86 4.24
N MET A 271 14.11 2.94 3.82
CA MET A 271 14.60 3.79 2.72
C MET A 271 15.88 4.54 3.11
N VAL A 272 16.02 4.98 4.37
CA VAL A 272 17.27 5.57 4.86
C VAL A 272 18.39 4.54 4.84
N GLN A 273 18.13 3.30 5.27
CA GLN A 273 19.11 2.21 5.22
C GLN A 273 19.47 1.83 3.78
N ALA A 274 18.48 1.80 2.87
CA ALA A 274 18.71 1.56 1.45
C ALA A 274 19.53 2.69 0.78
N ALA A 275 19.33 3.95 1.19
CA ALA A 275 20.13 5.09 0.73
C ALA A 275 21.59 4.99 1.19
N GLU A 276 21.82 4.64 2.46
CA GLU A 276 23.15 4.37 3.00
C GLU A 276 23.86 3.25 2.24
N LEU A 277 23.16 2.13 2.02
CA LEU A 277 23.70 1.00 1.24
C LEU A 277 23.99 1.41 -0.21
N SER A 278 23.11 2.21 -0.81
CA SER A 278 23.29 2.72 -2.18
C SER A 278 24.54 3.61 -2.31
N ALA A 279 24.84 4.41 -1.27
CA ALA A 279 26.06 5.22 -1.25
C ALA A 279 27.32 4.34 -1.15
N ASP A 280 27.25 3.23 -0.42
CA ASP A 280 28.40 2.31 -0.29
C ASP A 280 28.66 1.52 -1.59
N VAL A 281 27.60 1.07 -2.31
CA VAL A 281 27.76 0.05 -3.37
C VAL A 281 27.15 0.43 -4.73
N ALA A 282 26.41 1.53 -4.84
CA ALA A 282 25.73 1.92 -6.09
C ALA A 282 26.07 3.32 -6.59
N GLY A 283 26.92 4.08 -5.87
CA GLY A 283 27.36 5.43 -6.26
C GLY A 283 26.36 6.54 -5.91
N PHE A 284 25.40 6.29 -5.03
CA PHE A 284 24.48 7.32 -4.53
C PHE A 284 25.25 8.39 -3.74
N ASP A 285 24.92 9.67 -3.96
CA ASP A 285 25.64 10.74 -3.28
C ASP A 285 25.33 10.75 -1.77
N ARG A 286 26.36 10.93 -0.94
CA ARG A 286 26.22 11.06 0.52
C ARG A 286 25.37 12.27 0.92
N ALA A 287 25.42 13.36 0.17
CA ALA A 287 24.55 14.51 0.40
C ALA A 287 23.08 14.17 0.17
N ASP A 288 22.79 13.31 -0.82
CA ASP A 288 21.42 12.83 -1.07
C ASP A 288 20.96 11.83 0.01
N VAL A 289 21.85 11.06 0.65
CA VAL A 289 21.50 10.24 1.83
C VAL A 289 20.95 11.11 2.95
N GLU A 290 21.60 12.23 3.24
CA GLU A 290 21.12 13.17 4.27
C GLU A 290 19.80 13.83 3.90
N ARG A 291 19.56 14.12 2.64
CA ARG A 291 18.25 14.60 2.13
C ARG A 291 17.16 13.56 2.33
N VAL A 292 17.43 12.28 2.03
CA VAL A 292 16.48 11.18 2.27
C VAL A 292 16.15 11.09 3.77
N ARG A 293 17.17 11.10 4.63
CA ARG A 293 17.01 11.08 6.09
C ARG A 293 16.15 12.25 6.58
N ALA A 294 16.48 13.46 6.12
CA ALA A 294 15.77 14.69 6.50
C ALA A 294 14.29 14.65 6.08
N LEU A 295 13.99 14.20 4.86
CA LEU A 295 12.61 14.13 4.39
C LEU A 295 11.81 13.04 5.11
N VAL A 296 12.38 11.84 5.35
CA VAL A 296 11.75 10.77 6.13
C VAL A 296 11.42 11.27 7.54
N GLN A 297 12.33 11.99 8.18
CA GLN A 297 12.08 12.61 9.49
C GLN A 297 11.02 13.72 9.41
N ALA A 298 11.06 14.56 8.38
CA ALA A 298 10.12 15.67 8.19
C ALA A 298 8.67 15.18 8.00
N ILE A 299 8.46 14.05 7.36
CA ILE A 299 7.13 13.44 7.23
C ILE A 299 6.69 12.66 8.49
N GLY A 300 7.54 12.58 9.52
CA GLY A 300 7.22 12.01 10.83
C GLY A 300 7.50 10.52 10.97
N CYS A 301 8.29 9.91 10.07
CA CYS A 301 8.75 8.54 10.19
C CYS A 301 10.07 8.44 10.99
N PRO A 302 10.32 7.31 11.68
CA PRO A 302 11.61 7.02 12.28
C PRO A 302 12.73 6.96 11.25
N VAL A 303 13.94 7.37 11.62
CA VAL A 303 15.14 7.34 10.78
C VAL A 303 16.27 6.50 11.37
N VAL A 304 16.06 5.95 12.57
CA VAL A 304 16.95 5.04 13.26
C VAL A 304 16.19 3.74 13.51
N ALA A 305 16.75 2.65 13.07
CA ALA A 305 16.14 1.33 13.19
C ALA A 305 16.46 0.69 14.57
N PRO A 306 15.64 -0.26 15.04
CA PRO A 306 15.91 -0.99 16.28
C PRO A 306 17.18 -1.86 16.14
N ASP A 307 17.95 -1.99 17.20
CA ASP A 307 19.05 -2.94 17.24
C ASP A 307 18.51 -4.36 17.47
N LEU A 308 18.51 -5.17 16.43
CA LEU A 308 18.15 -6.60 16.49
C LEU A 308 19.39 -7.51 16.49
N GLY A 309 20.60 -6.95 16.39
CA GLY A 309 21.82 -7.67 16.10
C GLY A 309 21.99 -8.03 14.62
N ALA A 310 23.17 -7.82 14.05
CA ALA A 310 23.41 -7.91 12.60
C ALA A 310 23.09 -9.29 12.00
N ASP A 311 23.35 -10.37 12.71
CA ASP A 311 23.05 -11.74 12.23
C ASP A 311 21.53 -11.94 12.11
N ARG A 312 20.76 -11.54 13.12
CA ARG A 312 19.29 -11.63 13.09
C ARG A 312 18.69 -10.76 12.00
N TRP A 313 19.25 -9.58 11.73
CA TRP A 313 18.84 -8.75 10.61
C TRP A 313 18.97 -9.49 9.28
N LEU A 314 20.12 -10.10 9.03
CA LEU A 314 20.39 -10.88 7.80
C LEU A 314 19.44 -12.08 7.68
N ASP A 315 19.22 -12.82 8.76
CA ASP A 315 18.29 -13.95 8.79
C ASP A 315 16.86 -13.51 8.41
N LEU A 316 16.36 -12.41 9.00
CA LEU A 316 15.04 -11.88 8.72
C LEU A 316 14.89 -11.40 7.26
N MET A 317 15.93 -10.78 6.70
CA MET A 317 15.95 -10.38 5.30
C MET A 317 15.96 -11.57 4.32
N GLN A 318 16.55 -12.71 4.70
CA GLN A 318 16.57 -13.92 3.87
C GLN A 318 15.20 -14.59 3.79
N VAL A 319 14.42 -14.57 4.86
CA VAL A 319 13.07 -15.17 4.92
C VAL A 319 12.10 -14.45 3.98
N ASP A 320 12.21 -13.12 3.87
CA ASP A 320 11.32 -12.29 3.04
C ASP A 320 11.52 -12.53 1.52
N LYS A 321 12.71 -12.99 1.13
CA LYS A 321 13.03 -13.22 -0.29
C LYS A 321 13.35 -14.69 -0.54
N LYS A 322 12.42 -15.41 -1.18
CA LYS A 322 12.76 -16.67 -1.84
C LYS A 322 13.89 -16.39 -2.81
N THR A 323 15.09 -16.74 -2.38
CA THR A 323 16.35 -16.53 -3.09
C THR A 323 16.33 -17.22 -4.43
N GLU A 324 16.25 -16.48 -5.53
CA GLU A 324 16.81 -16.97 -6.79
C GLU A 324 18.33 -16.97 -6.65
N GLY A 325 18.93 -18.15 -6.47
CA GLY A 325 20.40 -18.35 -6.43
C GLY A 325 21.11 -18.00 -5.12
N GLY A 326 20.41 -17.87 -3.98
CA GLY A 326 21.06 -17.82 -2.65
C GLY A 326 21.54 -16.44 -2.17
N SER A 327 21.38 -15.36 -2.95
CA SER A 327 21.75 -14.00 -2.53
C SER A 327 20.55 -13.05 -2.45
N ILE A 328 20.52 -12.19 -1.42
CA ILE A 328 19.50 -11.14 -1.28
C ILE A 328 19.75 -10.08 -2.35
N ARG A 329 18.69 -9.71 -3.08
CA ARG A 329 18.72 -8.60 -4.02
C ARG A 329 18.05 -7.37 -3.38
N TYR A 330 18.76 -6.27 -3.33
CA TYR A 330 18.28 -5.00 -2.78
C TYR A 330 17.84 -4.06 -3.89
N VAL A 331 16.82 -3.26 -3.62
CA VAL A 331 16.55 -2.07 -4.44
C VAL A 331 17.50 -0.99 -4.00
N LEU A 332 18.38 -0.56 -4.89
CA LEU A 332 19.42 0.44 -4.69
C LEU A 332 19.21 1.61 -5.63
N MET A 333 19.71 2.78 -5.28
CA MET A 333 19.59 4.00 -6.05
C MET A 333 20.97 4.45 -6.53
N PRO A 334 21.22 4.54 -7.86
CA PRO A 334 22.40 5.25 -8.36
C PRO A 334 22.29 6.78 -8.18
N ARG A 335 21.06 7.29 -8.23
CA ARG A 335 20.70 8.72 -8.02
C ARG A 335 19.22 8.84 -7.71
N ILE A 336 18.78 10.00 -7.21
CA ILE A 336 17.36 10.30 -7.03
C ILE A 336 16.62 10.19 -8.36
N GLY A 337 15.51 9.48 -8.38
CA GLY A 337 14.67 9.22 -9.56
C GLY A 337 15.08 7.98 -10.34
N GLU A 338 16.04 7.20 -9.87
CA GLU A 338 16.46 5.96 -10.52
C GLU A 338 16.69 4.86 -9.47
N ALA A 339 16.14 3.68 -9.72
CA ALA A 339 16.32 2.51 -8.87
C ALA A 339 16.68 1.27 -9.69
N VAL A 340 17.52 0.43 -9.10
CA VAL A 340 18.01 -0.81 -9.70
C VAL A 340 17.99 -1.95 -8.70
N MET A 341 17.79 -3.18 -9.18
CA MET A 341 17.87 -4.39 -8.34
C MET A 341 19.29 -4.98 -8.43
N ARG A 342 20.04 -4.98 -7.32
CA ARG A 342 21.39 -5.54 -7.26
C ARG A 342 21.64 -6.32 -5.95
N PRO A 343 22.50 -7.35 -5.96
CA PRO A 343 23.02 -7.90 -4.71
C PRO A 343 23.96 -6.88 -4.04
N ALA A 344 24.12 -7.00 -2.74
CA ALA A 344 25.13 -6.27 -1.97
C ALA A 344 25.93 -7.25 -1.10
N PRO A 345 27.23 -6.98 -0.85
CA PRO A 345 28.04 -7.78 0.06
C PRO A 345 27.50 -7.68 1.50
N ASP A 346 27.54 -8.78 2.24
CA ASP A 346 27.06 -8.82 3.63
C ASP A 346 27.78 -7.84 4.53
N ASP A 347 29.09 -7.64 4.32
CA ASP A 347 29.89 -6.68 5.11
C ASP A 347 29.40 -5.24 4.89
N ALA A 348 28.96 -4.88 3.66
CA ALA A 348 28.37 -3.55 3.39
C ALA A 348 27.03 -3.40 4.13
N VAL A 349 26.19 -4.44 4.10
CA VAL A 349 24.93 -4.44 4.85
C VAL A 349 25.17 -4.31 6.36
N ARG A 350 26.11 -5.08 6.92
CA ARG A 350 26.51 -5.00 8.33
C ARG A 350 27.03 -3.61 8.70
N ALA A 351 27.82 -2.98 7.83
CA ALA A 351 28.31 -1.62 8.05
C ALA A 351 27.18 -0.60 8.07
N VAL A 352 26.15 -0.74 7.20
CA VAL A 352 24.94 0.09 7.22
C VAL A 352 24.17 -0.11 8.53
N LEU A 353 23.92 -1.36 8.93
CA LEU A 353 23.22 -1.65 10.18
C LEU A 353 23.95 -1.02 11.39
N ALA A 354 25.26 -1.16 11.48
CA ALA A 354 26.05 -0.61 12.59
C ALA A 354 25.92 0.92 12.77
N ARG A 355 25.64 1.67 11.70
CA ARG A 355 25.48 3.15 11.78
C ARG A 355 24.03 3.65 11.74
N THR A 356 23.06 2.75 11.50
CA THR A 356 21.64 3.11 11.37
C THR A 356 20.73 2.47 12.42
N THR A 357 21.27 1.64 13.33
CA THR A 357 20.51 1.00 14.41
C THR A 357 20.90 1.54 15.79
N GLN A 358 19.94 1.56 16.73
CA GLN A 358 20.12 1.87 18.16
C GLN A 358 19.27 0.96 19.03
#